data_7d2e991f1e306070f5f0d0846c2d329c
#
_entry.id   7d2e991f1e306070f5f0d0846c2d329c
#
_cell.length_a   1.000
_cell.length_b   1.000
_cell.length_c   1.000
_cell.angle_alpha   90.00
_cell.angle_beta   90.00
_cell.angle_gamma   90.00
#
_symmetry.space_group_name_H-M   'P 1'
#
loop_
_entity.id
_entity.type
_entity.pdbx_description
1 polymer ?
#
loop_
_entity_poly.entity_id
_entity_poly.type
_entity_poly.pdbx_seq_one_letter_code
_entity_poly.pdbx_strand_id
1 'polypeptide(L)'
;MRMFKPFILALLFSLIAIPQSNATEIPSTFQIHGAGYGHGVGMSQIGAKARAVAGESATAILKYYYKNVEVLPVVDTATIRVNIGHALKSATFEAQGVDTTLIAYAGETQVGLMAAKKRITLTLAPDLKSIQGFNSSLVTVNWSGGVNPVVSFAGDRYRYGFIQVRVVKGALEVTNTLSLHDEYLLGISEIPSNWPAAVLEAQTIASRSYALSKMGSIKPSCDCHLYAHIADQNFVGYSKES
;
A
#
# COMPACT_ATOMS: atom_id res chain seq x y z
N MET A 1 -26.66 92.07 56.70
CA MET A 1 -27.62 91.11 56.15
C MET A 1 -27.05 90.64 54.87
N ARG A 2 -26.36 89.46 54.86
CA ARG A 2 -25.74 88.87 53.68
C ARG A 2 -26.40 87.51 53.38
N MET A 3 -27.09 87.46 52.25
CA MET A 3 -27.75 86.23 51.75
C MET A 3 -26.71 85.24 51.23
N PHE A 4 -26.71 84.01 51.77
CA PHE A 4 -25.96 82.88 51.24
C PHE A 4 -26.81 82.20 50.16
N LYS A 5 -26.23 82.07 48.94
CA LYS A 5 -26.81 81.26 47.86
C LYS A 5 -26.25 79.85 47.99
N PRO A 6 -27.04 78.77 47.92
CA PRO A 6 -26.55 77.43 47.88
C PRO A 6 -26.08 77.09 46.47
N PHE A 7 -24.86 76.61 46.37
CA PHE A 7 -24.28 76.01 45.14
C PHE A 7 -24.77 74.56 45.02
N ILE A 8 -25.59 74.31 44.03
CA ILE A 8 -25.98 72.92 43.69
C ILE A 8 -24.89 72.34 42.80
N LEU A 9 -24.11 71.40 43.32
CA LEU A 9 -23.11 70.62 42.60
C LEU A 9 -23.81 69.45 41.85
N ALA A 10 -24.05 69.63 40.56
CA ALA A 10 -24.57 68.58 39.72
C ALA A 10 -23.44 67.54 39.37
N LEU A 11 -23.53 66.37 39.99
CA LEU A 11 -22.65 65.25 39.71
C LEU A 11 -23.06 64.57 38.38
N LEU A 12 -22.34 64.85 37.29
CA LEU A 12 -22.51 64.14 36.01
C LEU A 12 -21.95 62.73 36.14
N PHE A 13 -22.84 61.76 36.32
CA PHE A 13 -22.50 60.37 36.18
C PHE A 13 -22.34 60.02 34.67
N SER A 14 -21.13 60.01 34.15
CA SER A 14 -20.84 59.53 32.83
C SER A 14 -21.04 57.98 32.81
N LEU A 15 -22.12 57.50 32.22
CA LEU A 15 -22.31 56.12 31.90
C LEU A 15 -21.26 55.72 30.83
N ILE A 16 -20.18 55.14 31.27
CA ILE A 16 -19.27 54.46 30.38
C ILE A 16 -19.98 53.18 29.91
N ALA A 17 -20.50 53.19 28.70
CA ALA A 17 -20.98 51.97 28.02
C ALA A 17 -19.78 51.07 27.76
N ILE A 18 -19.61 50.07 28.62
CA ILE A 18 -18.63 48.98 28.36
C ILE A 18 -19.19 48.20 27.18
N PRO A 19 -18.47 48.09 26.03
CA PRO A 19 -18.91 47.24 24.96
C PRO A 19 -18.97 45.81 25.50
N GLN A 20 -20.17 45.23 25.56
CA GLN A 20 -20.31 43.81 25.80
C GLN A 20 -19.62 43.10 24.63
N SER A 21 -18.47 42.51 24.89
CA SER A 21 -17.89 41.53 23.96
C SER A 21 -18.85 40.33 23.91
N ASN A 22 -19.57 40.20 22.81
CA ASN A 22 -20.28 38.96 22.53
C ASN A 22 -19.21 37.86 22.40
N ALA A 23 -18.92 37.20 23.50
CA ALA A 23 -18.17 35.94 23.45
C ALA A 23 -19.03 35.00 22.60
N THR A 24 -18.58 34.72 21.40
CA THR A 24 -19.22 33.71 20.56
C THR A 24 -19.19 32.42 21.34
N GLU A 25 -20.34 31.90 21.74
CA GLU A 25 -20.40 30.60 22.42
C GLU A 25 -19.70 29.58 21.56
N ILE A 26 -18.71 28.90 22.15
CA ILE A 26 -18.06 27.78 21.48
C ILE A 26 -19.13 26.72 21.24
N PRO A 27 -19.42 26.34 19.98
CA PRO A 27 -20.46 25.37 19.71
C PRO A 27 -20.13 24.05 20.41
N SER A 28 -21.14 23.47 21.06
CA SER A 28 -21.01 22.19 21.77
C SER A 28 -20.69 21.02 20.84
N THR A 29 -20.90 21.19 19.52
CA THR A 29 -20.64 20.23 18.46
C THR A 29 -20.04 20.94 17.26
N PHE A 30 -18.98 20.35 16.72
CA PHE A 30 -18.41 20.73 15.44
C PHE A 30 -18.82 19.70 14.39
N GLN A 31 -19.44 20.14 13.30
CA GLN A 31 -19.70 19.31 12.15
C GLN A 31 -18.53 19.46 11.17
N ILE A 32 -17.84 18.34 10.92
CA ILE A 32 -16.73 18.28 9.97
C ILE A 32 -17.24 17.57 8.72
N HIS A 33 -17.25 18.29 7.60
CA HIS A 33 -17.54 17.72 6.28
C HIS A 33 -16.25 17.58 5.52
N GLY A 34 -16.02 16.42 4.97
CA GLY A 34 -14.82 16.13 4.17
C GLY A 34 -15.08 15.00 3.20
N ALA A 35 -14.25 14.93 2.17
CA ALA A 35 -14.19 13.82 1.26
C ALA A 35 -12.76 13.29 1.23
N GLY A 36 -12.63 11.97 1.15
CA GLY A 36 -11.34 11.30 1.07
C GLY A 36 -11.47 10.02 0.25
N TYR A 37 -10.34 9.56 -0.27
CA TYR A 37 -10.22 8.28 -0.94
C TYR A 37 -9.30 7.38 -0.12
N GLY A 38 -9.72 6.15 0.15
CA GLY A 38 -8.96 5.18 0.94
C GLY A 38 -9.46 5.03 2.38
N HIS A 39 -8.70 4.31 3.19
CA HIS A 39 -9.11 3.90 4.55
C HIS A 39 -8.98 5.01 5.62
N GLY A 40 -8.40 6.15 5.30
CA GLY A 40 -8.29 7.31 6.21
C GLY A 40 -7.35 7.11 7.42
N VAL A 41 -6.52 6.07 7.41
CA VAL A 41 -5.56 5.76 8.48
C VAL A 41 -4.13 5.90 7.96
N GLY A 42 -3.25 6.48 8.76
CA GLY A 42 -1.84 6.68 8.42
C GLY A 42 -1.58 7.99 7.67
N MET A 43 -0.59 7.99 6.80
CA MET A 43 -0.14 9.17 6.07
C MET A 43 -1.14 9.56 4.96
N SER A 44 -1.66 10.79 4.99
CA SER A 44 -2.41 11.35 3.88
C SER A 44 -1.48 11.56 2.68
N GLN A 45 -1.72 10.84 1.58
CA GLN A 45 -0.87 10.93 0.38
C GLN A 45 -0.88 12.34 -0.22
N ILE A 46 -2.05 12.98 -0.33
CA ILE A 46 -2.18 14.35 -0.84
C ILE A 46 -1.54 15.36 0.12
N GLY A 47 -1.71 15.18 1.44
CA GLY A 47 -1.07 16.02 2.43
C GLY A 47 0.46 15.88 2.42
N ALA A 48 0.98 14.65 2.27
CA ALA A 48 2.41 14.39 2.12
C ALA A 48 2.98 15.02 0.84
N LYS A 49 2.23 14.96 -0.27
CA LYS A 49 2.61 15.66 -1.52
C LYS A 49 2.71 17.17 -1.30
N ALA A 50 1.73 17.78 -0.64
CA ALA A 50 1.74 19.23 -0.36
C ALA A 50 2.95 19.64 0.49
N ARG A 51 3.31 18.82 1.50
CA ARG A 51 4.51 19.03 2.32
C ARG A 51 5.82 18.89 1.53
N ALA A 52 5.89 17.90 0.66
CA ALA A 52 7.04 17.71 -0.23
C ALA A 52 7.21 18.90 -1.20
N VAL A 53 6.11 19.43 -1.75
CA VAL A 53 6.13 20.65 -2.58
C VAL A 53 6.59 21.88 -1.77
N ALA A 54 6.26 21.95 -0.49
CA ALA A 54 6.74 22.99 0.43
C ALA A 54 8.20 22.80 0.86
N GLY A 55 8.91 21.78 0.36
CA GLY A 55 10.33 21.53 0.60
C GLY A 55 10.63 20.67 1.84
N GLU A 56 9.62 20.03 2.45
CA GLU A 56 9.86 19.13 3.57
C GLU A 56 10.52 17.82 3.11
N SER A 57 11.46 17.30 3.91
CA SER A 57 12.09 16.00 3.68
C SER A 57 11.13 14.83 3.98
N ALA A 58 11.43 13.65 3.44
CA ALA A 58 10.69 12.42 3.71
C ALA A 58 10.55 12.14 5.21
N THR A 59 11.64 12.30 5.96
CA THR A 59 11.64 12.13 7.42
C THR A 59 10.73 13.13 8.14
N ALA A 60 10.71 14.39 7.71
CA ALA A 60 9.84 15.42 8.29
C ALA A 60 8.36 15.08 8.00
N ILE A 61 8.04 14.67 6.77
CA ILE A 61 6.72 14.22 6.36
C ILE A 61 6.25 13.04 7.22
N LEU A 62 7.08 12.01 7.36
CA LEU A 62 6.75 10.83 8.17
C LEU A 62 6.51 11.19 9.64
N LYS A 63 7.36 11.98 10.27
CA LYS A 63 7.20 12.43 11.67
C LYS A 63 5.98 13.32 11.90
N TYR A 64 5.48 13.97 10.86
CA TYR A 64 4.23 14.73 10.94
C TYR A 64 3.00 13.81 11.08
N TYR A 65 2.92 12.75 10.28
CA TYR A 65 1.78 11.83 10.28
C TYR A 65 1.87 10.74 11.35
N TYR A 66 3.06 10.27 11.63
CA TYR A 66 3.30 9.23 12.62
C TYR A 66 3.99 9.84 13.84
N LYS A 67 3.27 9.91 14.96
CA LYS A 67 3.78 10.51 16.20
C LYS A 67 4.63 9.51 16.97
N ASN A 68 5.64 10.03 17.67
CA ASN A 68 6.55 9.23 18.52
C ASN A 68 7.28 8.10 17.77
N VAL A 69 7.59 8.33 16.49
CA VAL A 69 8.37 7.40 15.67
C VAL A 69 9.73 7.98 15.31
N GLU A 70 10.67 7.09 15.06
CA GLU A 70 11.95 7.42 14.44
C GLU A 70 12.08 6.71 13.11
N VAL A 71 12.75 7.37 12.17
CA VAL A 71 13.10 6.80 10.87
C VAL A 71 14.54 6.32 10.96
N LEU A 72 14.70 5.01 11.00
CA LEU A 72 16.00 4.35 11.18
C LEU A 72 16.31 3.40 10.02
N PRO A 73 17.59 3.20 9.69
CA PRO A 73 17.99 2.13 8.78
C PRO A 73 17.52 0.76 9.31
N VAL A 74 17.11 -0.11 8.40
CA VAL A 74 16.70 -1.48 8.72
C VAL A 74 17.30 -2.45 7.71
N VAL A 75 17.59 -3.67 8.16
CA VAL A 75 17.95 -4.79 7.27
C VAL A 75 16.65 -5.36 6.70
N ASP A 76 16.50 -5.31 5.39
CA ASP A 76 15.28 -5.72 4.67
C ASP A 76 15.58 -6.70 3.51
N THR A 77 16.60 -7.54 3.68
CA THR A 77 17.03 -8.56 2.70
C THR A 77 16.12 -9.80 2.64
N ALA A 78 15.03 -9.79 3.41
CA ALA A 78 14.13 -10.94 3.49
C ALA A 78 13.27 -11.08 2.22
N THR A 79 12.81 -12.32 1.98
CA THR A 79 11.86 -12.64 0.91
C THR A 79 10.42 -12.44 1.37
N ILE A 80 9.62 -11.77 0.57
CA ILE A 80 8.20 -11.53 0.82
C ILE A 80 7.33 -12.35 -0.14
N ARG A 81 6.16 -12.78 0.34
CA ARG A 81 5.13 -13.49 -0.46
C ARG A 81 3.90 -12.60 -0.58
N VAL A 82 3.59 -12.17 -1.79
CA VAL A 82 2.49 -11.26 -2.09
C VAL A 82 1.42 -11.99 -2.88
N ASN A 83 0.20 -12.06 -2.35
CA ASN A 83 -0.93 -12.64 -3.07
C ASN A 83 -1.39 -11.68 -4.17
N ILE A 84 -1.23 -12.11 -5.42
CA ILE A 84 -1.61 -11.38 -6.63
C ILE A 84 -2.87 -11.92 -7.29
N GLY A 85 -3.44 -13.01 -6.75
CA GLY A 85 -4.69 -13.60 -7.22
C GLY A 85 -5.33 -14.44 -6.13
N HIS A 86 -6.53 -14.06 -5.70
CA HIS A 86 -7.24 -14.63 -4.56
C HIS A 86 -8.50 -15.37 -4.97
N ALA A 87 -8.71 -16.55 -4.38
CA ALA A 87 -9.92 -17.37 -4.52
C ALA A 87 -10.33 -17.68 -5.97
N LEU A 88 -9.35 -18.00 -6.82
CA LEU A 88 -9.57 -18.24 -8.25
C LEU A 88 -9.93 -19.70 -8.53
N LYS A 89 -10.59 -19.94 -9.68
CA LYS A 89 -10.79 -21.27 -10.26
C LYS A 89 -9.74 -21.60 -11.31
N SER A 90 -9.18 -20.58 -11.95
CA SER A 90 -8.08 -20.72 -12.92
C SER A 90 -7.18 -19.50 -12.92
N ALA A 91 -5.92 -19.68 -13.27
CA ALA A 91 -4.92 -18.64 -13.42
C ALA A 91 -4.17 -18.81 -14.73
N THR A 92 -4.14 -17.77 -15.55
CA THR A 92 -3.46 -17.79 -16.86
C THR A 92 -2.28 -16.84 -16.84
N PHE A 93 -1.12 -17.34 -17.20
CA PHE A 93 0.15 -16.62 -17.29
C PHE A 93 0.61 -16.55 -18.73
N GLU A 94 1.12 -15.39 -19.16
CA GLU A 94 1.67 -15.19 -20.50
C GLU A 94 3.07 -14.60 -20.44
N ALA A 95 4.00 -15.22 -21.14
CA ALA A 95 5.34 -14.71 -21.35
C ALA A 95 5.29 -13.45 -22.23
N GLN A 96 5.89 -12.37 -21.75
CA GLN A 96 6.02 -11.12 -22.49
C GLN A 96 7.38 -11.06 -23.19
N GLY A 97 7.39 -10.58 -24.44
CA GLY A 97 8.59 -10.53 -25.26
C GLY A 97 8.85 -11.80 -26.08
N VAL A 98 9.70 -11.67 -27.11
CA VAL A 98 9.89 -12.70 -28.14
C VAL A 98 10.50 -13.98 -27.55
N ASP A 99 11.54 -13.84 -26.75
CA ASP A 99 12.36 -14.96 -26.26
C ASP A 99 11.99 -15.42 -24.85
N THR A 100 11.08 -14.72 -24.17
CA THR A 100 10.61 -15.15 -22.84
C THR A 100 9.72 -16.39 -22.94
N THR A 101 9.97 -17.36 -22.09
CA THR A 101 9.18 -18.58 -21.96
C THR A 101 8.84 -18.87 -20.51
N LEU A 102 7.76 -19.61 -20.29
CA LEU A 102 7.26 -20.04 -18.99
C LEU A 102 7.51 -21.53 -18.82
N ILE A 103 7.85 -21.90 -17.58
CA ILE A 103 7.94 -23.29 -17.13
C ILE A 103 7.05 -23.42 -15.90
N ALA A 104 6.22 -24.47 -15.83
CA ALA A 104 5.43 -24.80 -14.65
C ALA A 104 5.74 -26.22 -14.18
N TYR A 105 5.91 -26.40 -12.88
CA TYR A 105 6.20 -27.70 -12.27
C TYR A 105 5.51 -27.86 -10.93
N ALA A 106 5.25 -29.11 -10.55
CA ALA A 106 4.64 -29.42 -9.25
C ALA A 106 5.63 -29.19 -8.11
N GLY A 107 5.14 -28.62 -7.02
CA GLY A 107 5.95 -28.36 -5.83
C GLY A 107 6.83 -27.11 -5.95
N GLU A 108 7.88 -27.06 -5.14
CA GLU A 108 8.80 -25.93 -4.99
C GLU A 108 10.08 -26.11 -5.82
N THR A 109 10.44 -27.33 -6.13
CA THR A 109 11.67 -27.65 -6.84
C THR A 109 11.33 -28.30 -8.18
N GLN A 110 11.92 -27.79 -9.24
CA GLN A 110 11.76 -28.37 -10.56
C GLN A 110 12.44 -29.73 -10.59
N VAL A 111 11.65 -30.76 -10.92
CA VAL A 111 12.14 -32.13 -11.12
C VAL A 111 11.82 -32.54 -12.57
N GLY A 112 12.86 -32.90 -13.34
CA GLY A 112 12.72 -33.32 -14.73
C GLY A 112 12.66 -32.18 -15.75
N LEU A 113 12.56 -32.56 -17.03
CA LEU A 113 12.46 -31.63 -18.15
C LEU A 113 11.01 -31.18 -18.33
N MET A 114 10.80 -29.88 -18.24
CA MET A 114 9.51 -29.26 -18.52
C MET A 114 9.54 -28.54 -19.87
N ALA A 115 8.50 -28.69 -20.66
CA ALA A 115 8.38 -27.93 -21.91
C ALA A 115 8.17 -26.46 -21.65
N ALA A 116 9.01 -25.61 -22.23
CA ALA A 116 8.82 -24.15 -22.20
C ALA A 116 7.62 -23.74 -23.06
N LYS A 117 6.80 -22.82 -22.54
CA LYS A 117 5.57 -22.35 -23.19
C LYS A 117 5.50 -20.83 -23.17
N LYS A 118 4.75 -20.27 -24.12
CA LYS A 118 4.41 -18.83 -24.09
C LYS A 118 3.22 -18.51 -23.18
N ARG A 119 2.34 -19.47 -22.99
CA ARG A 119 1.14 -19.34 -22.16
C ARG A 119 0.91 -20.61 -21.35
N ILE A 120 0.58 -20.43 -20.08
CA ILE A 120 0.23 -21.51 -19.15
C ILE A 120 -1.06 -21.12 -18.44
N THR A 121 -2.04 -22.02 -18.46
CA THR A 121 -3.25 -21.92 -17.66
C THR A 121 -3.27 -23.04 -16.63
N LEU A 122 -3.36 -22.68 -15.38
CA LEU A 122 -3.53 -23.58 -14.24
C LEU A 122 -4.97 -23.53 -13.80
N THR A 123 -5.62 -24.70 -13.69
CA THR A 123 -7.02 -24.82 -13.32
C THR A 123 -7.17 -25.69 -12.09
N LEU A 124 -8.06 -25.30 -11.19
CA LEU A 124 -8.43 -26.12 -10.03
C LEU A 124 -9.08 -27.41 -10.50
N ALA A 125 -8.61 -28.55 -10.01
CA ALA A 125 -9.19 -29.85 -10.34
C ALA A 125 -10.59 -30.02 -9.67
N PRO A 126 -11.43 -30.92 -10.19
CA PRO A 126 -12.76 -31.17 -9.62
C PRO A 126 -12.76 -31.64 -8.18
N ASP A 127 -11.66 -32.21 -7.70
CA ASP A 127 -11.48 -32.63 -6.31
C ASP A 127 -11.31 -31.45 -5.33
N LEU A 128 -11.13 -30.23 -5.85
CA LEU A 128 -10.86 -29.00 -5.10
C LEU A 128 -9.61 -29.08 -4.21
N LYS A 129 -8.69 -30.00 -4.46
CA LYS A 129 -7.49 -30.24 -3.66
C LYS A 129 -6.20 -30.19 -4.47
N SER A 130 -6.31 -30.30 -5.80
CA SER A 130 -5.15 -30.35 -6.70
C SER A 130 -5.32 -29.38 -7.88
N ILE A 131 -4.20 -29.14 -8.59
CA ILE A 131 -4.16 -28.41 -9.85
C ILE A 131 -4.21 -29.41 -10.98
N GLN A 132 -5.13 -29.21 -11.91
CA GLN A 132 -5.40 -30.14 -13.01
C GLN A 132 -4.13 -30.41 -13.84
N GLY A 133 -3.83 -31.66 -14.05
CA GLY A 133 -2.67 -32.11 -14.81
C GLY A 133 -1.36 -32.18 -14.03
N PHE A 134 -1.33 -31.70 -12.78
CA PHE A 134 -0.14 -31.73 -11.93
C PHE A 134 -0.23 -32.71 -10.76
N ASN A 135 -1.43 -33.16 -10.39
CA ASN A 135 -1.68 -33.98 -9.20
C ASN A 135 -1.02 -33.41 -7.91
N SER A 136 -0.95 -32.10 -7.81
CA SER A 136 -0.31 -31.38 -6.73
C SER A 136 -1.19 -30.20 -6.29
N SER A 137 -1.18 -29.89 -5.01
CA SER A 137 -1.81 -28.69 -4.47
C SER A 137 -0.97 -27.43 -4.65
N LEU A 138 0.27 -27.57 -5.13
CA LEU A 138 1.22 -26.49 -5.40
C LEU A 138 1.85 -26.67 -6.76
N VAL A 139 1.83 -25.60 -7.57
CA VAL A 139 2.56 -25.49 -8.83
C VAL A 139 3.36 -24.19 -8.80
N THR A 140 4.64 -24.28 -9.15
CA THR A 140 5.52 -23.12 -9.31
C THR A 140 5.60 -22.76 -10.79
N VAL A 141 5.52 -21.47 -11.11
CA VAL A 141 5.66 -20.89 -12.44
C VAL A 141 6.90 -19.99 -12.43
N ASN A 142 7.86 -20.33 -13.29
CA ASN A 142 9.04 -19.51 -13.56
C ASN A 142 9.02 -19.04 -15.00
N TRP A 143 9.77 -17.98 -15.26
CA TRP A 143 9.95 -17.43 -16.61
C TRP A 143 11.42 -17.08 -16.84
N SER A 144 11.85 -17.25 -18.06
CA SER A 144 13.23 -16.98 -18.45
C SER A 144 13.34 -16.71 -19.95
N GLY A 145 14.52 -16.33 -20.39
CA GLY A 145 14.85 -16.03 -21.80
C GLY A 145 14.64 -14.54 -22.15
N GLY A 146 15.35 -14.12 -23.19
CA GLY A 146 15.39 -12.70 -23.57
C GLY A 146 16.18 -11.82 -22.60
N VAL A 147 16.22 -10.51 -22.87
CA VAL A 147 16.99 -9.50 -22.10
C VAL A 147 16.09 -9.06 -20.96
N ASN A 148 15.18 -9.18 -20.52
CA ASN A 148 14.32 -8.75 -19.39
C ASN A 148 13.02 -9.57 -19.40
N PRO A 149 13.10 -10.83 -18.98
CA PRO A 149 11.93 -11.70 -19.01
C PRO A 149 10.83 -11.19 -18.10
N VAL A 150 9.62 -11.14 -18.62
CA VAL A 150 8.43 -10.67 -17.91
C VAL A 150 7.28 -11.65 -18.14
N VAL A 151 6.49 -11.89 -17.11
CA VAL A 151 5.23 -12.61 -17.20
C VAL A 151 4.08 -11.67 -16.91
N SER A 152 2.97 -11.79 -17.64
CA SER A 152 1.73 -11.09 -17.31
C SER A 152 0.75 -12.04 -16.62
N PHE A 153 0.02 -11.48 -15.64
CA PHE A 153 -1.06 -12.15 -14.94
C PHE A 153 -2.09 -11.09 -14.46
N ALA A 154 -3.36 -11.33 -14.71
CA ALA A 154 -4.48 -10.49 -14.25
C ALA A 154 -4.38 -9.00 -14.61
N GLY A 155 -3.73 -8.67 -15.73
CA GLY A 155 -3.54 -7.29 -16.21
C GLY A 155 -2.24 -6.64 -15.76
N ASP A 156 -1.56 -7.19 -14.78
CA ASP A 156 -0.26 -6.72 -14.31
C ASP A 156 0.90 -7.53 -14.87
N ARG A 157 2.13 -7.02 -14.70
CA ARG A 157 3.35 -7.61 -15.19
C ARG A 157 4.33 -7.87 -14.05
N TYR A 158 4.98 -9.02 -14.08
CA TYR A 158 5.92 -9.44 -13.05
C TYR A 158 7.25 -9.83 -13.70
N ARG A 159 8.31 -9.33 -13.15
CA ARG A 159 9.68 -9.54 -13.64
C ARG A 159 10.54 -10.28 -12.64
N TYR A 160 10.27 -10.10 -11.37
CA TYR A 160 11.11 -10.54 -10.28
C TYR A 160 10.54 -11.75 -9.55
N GLY A 161 11.44 -12.51 -8.93
CA GLY A 161 11.10 -13.67 -8.13
C GLY A 161 10.48 -14.80 -8.95
N PHE A 162 9.50 -15.47 -8.37
CA PHE A 162 8.74 -16.56 -9.00
C PHE A 162 7.28 -16.53 -8.52
N ILE A 163 6.40 -17.20 -9.26
CA ILE A 163 4.99 -17.29 -8.90
C ILE A 163 4.68 -18.71 -8.41
N GLN A 164 3.96 -18.81 -7.32
CA GLN A 164 3.36 -20.05 -6.83
C GLN A 164 1.84 -19.98 -6.92
N VAL A 165 1.25 -21.05 -7.41
CA VAL A 165 -0.19 -21.27 -7.39
C VAL A 165 -0.47 -22.42 -6.45
N ARG A 166 -1.20 -22.15 -5.37
CA ARG A 166 -1.51 -23.12 -4.32
C ARG A 166 -3.02 -23.28 -4.17
N VAL A 167 -3.45 -24.50 -3.94
CA VAL A 167 -4.85 -24.77 -3.55
C VAL A 167 -4.99 -24.51 -2.06
N VAL A 168 -5.83 -23.54 -1.70
CA VAL A 168 -6.18 -23.20 -0.32
C VAL A 168 -7.70 -23.19 -0.20
N LYS A 169 -8.25 -23.99 0.73
CA LYS A 169 -9.71 -24.08 0.97
C LYS A 169 -10.56 -24.26 -0.30
N GLY A 170 -10.08 -25.04 -1.26
CA GLY A 170 -10.81 -25.34 -2.48
C GLY A 170 -10.79 -24.24 -3.55
N ALA A 171 -9.85 -23.33 -3.49
CA ALA A 171 -9.61 -22.29 -4.49
C ALA A 171 -8.11 -22.15 -4.77
N LEU A 172 -7.77 -21.52 -5.90
CA LEU A 172 -6.39 -21.19 -6.23
C LEU A 172 -6.00 -19.85 -5.62
N GLU A 173 -4.88 -19.84 -4.90
CA GLU A 173 -4.19 -18.65 -4.43
C GLU A 173 -2.91 -18.49 -5.26
N VAL A 174 -2.71 -17.31 -5.82
CA VAL A 174 -1.55 -16.99 -6.64
C VAL A 174 -0.66 -16.01 -5.88
N THR A 175 0.57 -16.42 -5.58
CA THR A 175 1.54 -15.60 -4.85
C THR A 175 2.79 -15.33 -5.68
N ASN A 176 3.24 -14.08 -5.73
CA ASN A 176 4.56 -13.72 -6.19
C ASN A 176 5.50 -13.69 -4.98
N THR A 177 6.59 -14.43 -5.06
CA THR A 177 7.62 -14.52 -4.03
C THR A 177 8.88 -13.85 -4.55
N LEU A 178 9.35 -12.82 -3.85
CA LEU A 178 10.40 -11.94 -4.33
C LEU A 178 11.15 -11.26 -3.16
N SER A 179 12.29 -10.60 -3.46
CA SER A 179 13.05 -9.82 -2.47
C SER A 179 12.25 -8.59 -2.02
N LEU A 180 12.23 -8.31 -0.72
CA LEU A 180 11.57 -7.12 -0.19
C LEU A 180 12.23 -5.84 -0.68
N HIS A 181 13.58 -5.74 -0.57
CA HIS A 181 14.33 -4.51 -0.86
C HIS A 181 14.33 -4.15 -2.33
N ASP A 182 14.86 -5.04 -3.16
CA ASP A 182 15.24 -4.74 -4.55
C ASP A 182 14.11 -4.98 -5.56
N GLU A 183 13.02 -5.66 -5.14
CA GLU A 183 12.00 -6.13 -6.08
C GLU A 183 10.60 -5.71 -5.67
N TYR A 184 10.19 -5.97 -4.42
CA TYR A 184 8.84 -5.65 -3.96
C TYR A 184 8.58 -4.15 -3.90
N LEU A 185 9.52 -3.39 -3.32
CA LEU A 185 9.35 -1.94 -3.16
C LEU A 185 9.28 -1.19 -4.49
N LEU A 186 9.88 -1.73 -5.56
CA LEU A 186 9.76 -1.17 -6.91
C LEU A 186 8.36 -1.34 -7.50
N GLY A 187 7.64 -2.39 -7.11
CA GLY A 187 6.30 -2.69 -7.59
C GLY A 187 5.14 -2.07 -6.81
N ILE A 188 5.41 -1.27 -5.77
CA ILE A 188 4.38 -0.57 -4.99
C ILE A 188 3.78 0.59 -5.77
N SER A 189 2.46 0.57 -5.96
CA SER A 189 1.71 1.57 -6.75
C SER A 189 0.71 2.37 -5.92
N GLU A 190 1.12 2.79 -4.71
CA GLU A 190 0.29 3.58 -3.80
C GLU A 190 0.13 5.03 -4.25
N ILE A 191 1.16 5.59 -4.87
CA ILE A 191 1.18 6.98 -5.35
C ILE A 191 1.78 7.07 -6.76
N PRO A 192 1.42 8.11 -7.54
CA PRO A 192 2.00 8.35 -8.86
C PRO A 192 3.51 8.57 -8.82
N SER A 193 4.24 7.97 -9.75
CA SER A 193 5.71 8.07 -9.82
C SER A 193 6.25 9.45 -10.18
N ASN A 194 5.41 10.32 -10.73
CA ASN A 194 5.77 11.70 -11.08
C ASN A 194 5.60 12.71 -9.92
N TRP A 195 5.32 12.24 -8.72
CA TRP A 195 5.25 13.10 -7.54
C TRP A 195 6.66 13.46 -7.03
N PRO A 196 6.80 14.51 -6.18
CA PRO A 196 8.10 14.92 -5.64
C PRO A 196 8.84 13.79 -4.95
N ALA A 197 10.17 13.74 -5.09
CA ALA A 197 11.01 12.67 -4.53
C ALA A 197 10.80 12.44 -3.03
N ALA A 198 10.65 13.51 -2.24
CA ALA A 198 10.46 13.39 -0.80
C ALA A 198 9.19 12.63 -0.39
N VAL A 199 8.09 12.74 -1.17
CA VAL A 199 6.88 11.95 -0.88
C VAL A 199 6.99 10.52 -1.40
N LEU A 200 7.70 10.28 -2.50
CA LEU A 200 8.00 8.92 -2.97
C LEU A 200 8.83 8.16 -1.93
N GLU A 201 9.87 8.81 -1.41
CA GLU A 201 10.72 8.28 -0.35
C GLU A 201 9.92 8.01 0.94
N ALA A 202 9.09 8.96 1.38
CA ALA A 202 8.23 8.80 2.55
C ALA A 202 7.27 7.61 2.39
N GLN A 203 6.64 7.46 1.21
CA GLN A 203 5.76 6.34 0.93
C GLN A 203 6.52 5.01 0.93
N THR A 204 7.71 4.96 0.32
CA THR A 204 8.55 3.76 0.29
C THR A 204 8.96 3.32 1.68
N ILE A 205 9.37 4.25 2.56
CA ILE A 205 9.71 3.96 3.96
C ILE A 205 8.49 3.43 4.73
N ALA A 206 7.32 4.05 4.55
CA ALA A 206 6.08 3.60 5.17
C ALA A 206 5.69 2.20 4.66
N SER A 207 5.76 1.96 3.36
CA SER A 207 5.45 0.67 2.72
C SER A 207 6.39 -0.44 3.18
N ARG A 208 7.70 -0.17 3.29
CA ARG A 208 8.69 -1.10 3.84
C ARG A 208 8.36 -1.47 5.29
N SER A 209 8.09 -0.48 6.13
CA SER A 209 7.76 -0.68 7.54
C SER A 209 6.49 -1.52 7.70
N TYR A 210 5.47 -1.25 6.89
CA TYR A 210 4.25 -2.03 6.85
C TYR A 210 4.52 -3.48 6.45
N ALA A 211 5.24 -3.70 5.35
CA ALA A 211 5.59 -5.03 4.86
C ALA A 211 6.35 -5.83 5.93
N LEU A 212 7.40 -5.26 6.52
CA LEU A 212 8.16 -5.89 7.59
C LEU A 212 7.28 -6.28 8.78
N SER A 213 6.33 -5.44 9.16
CA SER A 213 5.38 -5.75 10.26
C SER A 213 4.49 -6.96 9.98
N LYS A 214 4.27 -7.31 8.70
CA LYS A 214 3.44 -8.45 8.27
C LYS A 214 4.23 -9.74 8.03
N MET A 215 5.54 -9.63 7.89
CA MET A 215 6.39 -10.78 7.53
C MET A 215 6.61 -11.77 8.69
N GLY A 216 6.18 -11.46 9.90
CA GLY A 216 6.31 -12.37 11.05
C GLY A 216 5.48 -13.66 10.95
N SER A 217 4.48 -13.72 10.06
CA SER A 217 3.65 -14.91 9.85
C SER A 217 3.01 -14.93 8.47
N ILE A 218 2.83 -16.14 7.92
CA ILE A 218 2.06 -16.39 6.70
C ILE A 218 0.56 -16.39 7.05
N LYS A 219 -0.24 -15.67 6.27
CA LYS A 219 -1.71 -15.72 6.34
C LYS A 219 -2.20 -17.05 5.77
N PRO A 220 -2.88 -17.93 6.55
CA PRO A 220 -3.35 -19.22 6.04
C PRO A 220 -4.43 -19.13 4.97
N SER A 221 -5.07 -17.97 4.81
CA SER A 221 -6.12 -17.74 3.82
C SER A 221 -5.60 -17.60 2.39
N CYS A 222 -4.35 -17.19 2.23
CA CYS A 222 -3.74 -16.92 0.92
C CYS A 222 -2.34 -17.54 0.77
N ASP A 223 -1.83 -18.17 1.81
CA ASP A 223 -0.44 -18.62 1.84
C ASP A 223 0.56 -17.48 1.52
N CYS A 224 0.31 -16.28 2.06
CA CYS A 224 1.02 -15.06 1.76
C CYS A 224 1.28 -14.19 3.00
N HIS A 225 2.21 -13.23 2.92
CA HIS A 225 2.37 -12.17 3.91
C HIS A 225 1.37 -11.03 3.69
N LEU A 226 1.17 -10.64 2.43
CA LEU A 226 0.35 -9.49 2.01
C LEU A 226 -0.54 -9.84 0.81
N TYR A 227 -1.66 -9.14 0.71
CA TYR A 227 -2.45 -9.06 -0.52
C TYR A 227 -1.99 -7.87 -1.37
N ALA A 228 -1.98 -8.02 -2.69
CA ALA A 228 -1.61 -7.00 -3.67
C ALA A 228 -2.76 -6.02 -3.98
N HIS A 229 -3.57 -5.66 -3.00
CA HIS A 229 -4.72 -4.75 -3.16
C HIS A 229 -4.98 -3.97 -1.88
N ILE A 230 -6.06 -3.19 -1.86
CA ILE A 230 -6.44 -2.26 -0.77
C ILE A 230 -6.57 -2.89 0.63
N ALA A 231 -6.60 -4.20 0.75
CA ALA A 231 -6.59 -4.86 2.06
C ALA A 231 -5.24 -4.78 2.76
N ASP A 232 -4.16 -4.66 2.01
CA ASP A 232 -2.79 -4.46 2.50
C ASP A 232 -2.12 -3.31 1.73
N GLN A 233 -1.47 -3.57 0.59
CA GLN A 233 -0.77 -2.57 -0.22
C GLN A 233 -0.98 -2.83 -1.71
N ASN A 234 -1.18 -1.77 -2.49
CA ASN A 234 -1.33 -1.86 -3.93
C ASN A 234 0.02 -2.19 -4.59
N PHE A 235 0.20 -3.48 -4.94
CA PHE A 235 1.38 -4.01 -5.60
C PHE A 235 1.03 -4.50 -7.01
N VAL A 236 1.64 -3.91 -8.02
CA VAL A 236 1.42 -4.21 -9.45
C VAL A 236 2.69 -4.73 -10.14
N GLY A 237 3.69 -5.08 -9.35
CA GLY A 237 4.97 -5.60 -9.83
C GLY A 237 5.63 -4.67 -10.85
N TYR A 238 6.18 -5.26 -11.91
CA TYR A 238 6.91 -4.52 -12.96
C TYR A 238 6.04 -3.51 -13.73
N SER A 239 4.71 -3.60 -13.66
CA SER A 239 3.83 -2.59 -14.26
C SER A 239 4.08 -1.17 -13.72
N LYS A 240 4.65 -1.04 -12.52
CA LYS A 240 4.99 0.24 -11.91
C LYS A 240 6.26 0.87 -12.50
N GLU A 241 7.18 0.06 -12.98
CA GLU A 241 8.49 0.48 -13.49
C GLU A 241 8.49 0.89 -14.96
N SER A 242 7.40 0.65 -15.67
CA SER A 242 7.30 0.75 -17.14
C SER A 242 6.39 1.89 -17.61
#